data_5f1dfb9ac411087a3c5ade861be93a2e
#
_entry.id   5f1dfb9ac411087a3c5ade861be93a2e
#
_cell.length_a   1.000
_cell.length_b   1.000
_cell.length_c   1.000
_cell.angle_alpha   90.00
_cell.angle_beta   90.00
_cell.angle_gamma   90.00
#
_symmetry.space_group_name_H-M   'P 1'
#
loop_
_entity.id
_entity.type
_entity.pdbx_description
1 polymer ?
#
loop_
_entity_poly.entity_id
_entity_poly.type
_entity_poly.pdbx_seq_one_letter_code
_entity_poly.pdbx_strand_id
1 'polypeptide(L)'
;MAHGGSGIGRANRSRTVFVPLTVPGEKVRAQIVSEKNKYAQAELVQVLQPSPERVTPRCQHFAVCGGCHFQHMSYGAQLAAKEAVVRDQLARLGGFKQANVVPVLPNPEPWAYRVEMVLSPVGNGRLGFWSPVQKEVIAIEECPIARPELVGLLQDVELDLPGLRKLSLRVGDDEALLAAIEVDGVEPPELEADFPISVAIVLPDKTAASLVGDFYSVQRINGRDFRISPGVDMAGSPAGMELVVQTVLRYAMLTGEENVVELYSGAGTLTAFLAEKSAEVVAVERNPDAVADLAVNLDDLDNVNLFEGEVEDVLPLMPEEVEVMVAHPWGNGLSKKAVTAVSQAKPARFIYVSSDVATLARDGRSLAKAGYNLVEIQPIDMQPQTFHIETVSLWERA
;
A
#
# COMPACT_ATOMS: atom_id res chain seq x y z
N MET A 1 4.85 -9.44 18.00
CA MET A 1 3.65 -9.30 17.13
C MET A 1 3.71 -10.28 15.98
N ALA A 2 2.57 -10.72 15.48
CA ALA A 2 2.46 -11.51 14.26
C ALA A 2 2.25 -10.61 13.04
N HIS A 3 2.55 -11.10 11.85
CA HIS A 3 2.03 -10.54 10.61
C HIS A 3 0.49 -10.54 10.67
N GLY A 4 -0.16 -9.42 10.32
CA GLY A 4 -1.59 -9.22 10.53
C GLY A 4 -1.97 -8.60 11.89
N GLY A 5 -1.01 -8.15 12.69
CA GLY A 5 -1.22 -7.26 13.83
C GLY A 5 -1.67 -7.93 15.14
N SER A 6 -1.77 -9.26 15.20
CA SER A 6 -2.10 -9.95 16.46
C SER A 6 -0.88 -10.10 17.36
N GLY A 7 -1.04 -9.93 18.65
CA GLY A 7 -0.03 -10.33 19.63
C GLY A 7 0.16 -11.85 19.64
N ILE A 8 1.36 -12.30 19.96
CA ILE A 8 1.70 -13.73 20.06
C ILE A 8 1.96 -14.04 21.53
N GLY A 9 1.15 -14.93 22.09
CA GLY A 9 1.30 -15.47 23.44
C GLY A 9 1.48 -16.97 23.46
N ARG A 10 1.70 -17.52 24.66
CA ARG A 10 1.72 -18.95 24.91
C ARG A 10 0.72 -19.28 26.02
N ALA A 11 -0.17 -20.24 25.75
CA ALA A 11 -1.05 -20.81 26.75
C ALA A 11 -0.53 -22.18 27.17
N ASN A 12 -0.60 -22.49 28.50
CA ASN A 12 -0.33 -23.82 29.06
C ASN A 12 0.86 -24.58 28.46
N ARG A 13 2.03 -23.92 28.45
CA ARG A 13 3.38 -24.45 28.19
C ARG A 13 3.81 -24.76 26.75
N SER A 14 2.93 -24.78 25.71
CA SER A 14 3.44 -25.12 24.37
C SER A 14 2.69 -24.52 23.16
N ARG A 15 1.41 -24.19 23.29
CA ARG A 15 0.62 -23.76 22.12
C ARG A 15 0.76 -22.25 21.89
N THR A 16 1.06 -21.86 20.66
CA THR A 16 1.02 -20.46 20.22
C THR A 16 -0.42 -19.96 20.18
N VAL A 17 -0.69 -18.80 20.77
CA VAL A 17 -1.99 -18.14 20.76
C VAL A 17 -1.86 -16.77 20.15
N PHE A 18 -2.68 -16.47 19.16
CA PHE A 18 -2.81 -15.14 18.53
C PHE A 18 -3.94 -14.37 19.20
N VAL A 19 -3.64 -13.18 19.71
CA VAL A 19 -4.59 -12.33 20.42
C VAL A 19 -4.52 -10.92 19.82
N PRO A 20 -5.52 -10.48 19.05
CA PRO A 20 -5.59 -9.09 18.57
C PRO A 20 -5.66 -8.09 19.72
N LEU A 21 -5.37 -6.82 19.45
CA LEU A 21 -5.49 -5.70 20.38
C LEU A 21 -4.61 -5.80 21.65
N THR A 22 -3.55 -6.61 21.60
CA THR A 22 -2.56 -6.71 22.69
C THR A 22 -1.25 -6.04 22.32
N VAL A 23 -0.54 -5.54 23.30
CA VAL A 23 0.78 -4.92 23.16
C VAL A 23 1.87 -5.89 23.66
N PRO A 24 3.05 -5.96 23.02
CA PRO A 24 4.15 -6.78 23.53
C PRO A 24 4.48 -6.46 24.99
N GLY A 25 4.71 -7.50 25.80
CA GLY A 25 5.01 -7.39 27.22
C GLY A 25 3.80 -7.41 28.13
N GLU A 26 2.58 -7.37 27.61
CA GLU A 26 1.37 -7.43 28.43
C GLU A 26 1.08 -8.82 29.00
N LYS A 27 0.46 -8.84 30.17
CA LYS A 27 -0.23 -10.02 30.69
C LYS A 27 -1.72 -9.84 30.53
N VAL A 28 -2.35 -10.75 29.80
CA VAL A 28 -3.76 -10.65 29.41
C VAL A 28 -4.55 -11.89 29.79
N ARG A 29 -5.84 -11.71 29.97
CA ARG A 29 -6.85 -12.78 29.94
C ARG A 29 -7.46 -12.77 28.53
N ALA A 30 -7.42 -13.91 27.86
CA ALA A 30 -7.97 -14.08 26.54
C ALA A 30 -8.86 -15.33 26.47
N GLN A 31 -9.91 -15.27 25.68
CA GLN A 31 -10.82 -16.39 25.42
C GLN A 31 -10.48 -17.03 24.08
N ILE A 32 -10.19 -18.32 24.08
CA ILE A 32 -9.92 -19.07 22.85
C ILE A 32 -11.25 -19.17 22.06
N VAL A 33 -11.21 -18.70 20.81
CA VAL A 33 -12.36 -18.73 19.89
C VAL A 33 -12.18 -19.74 18.75
N SER A 34 -10.94 -20.13 18.45
CA SER A 34 -10.62 -21.16 17.45
C SER A 34 -9.34 -21.88 17.79
N GLU A 35 -9.34 -23.19 17.62
CA GLU A 35 -8.18 -24.04 17.84
C GLU A 35 -7.78 -24.79 16.57
N LYS A 36 -6.48 -24.80 16.29
CA LYS A 36 -5.82 -25.61 15.27
C LYS A 36 -4.73 -26.46 15.92
N ASN A 37 -4.21 -27.46 15.21
CA ASN A 37 -3.20 -28.35 15.76
C ASN A 37 -1.97 -27.63 16.34
N LYS A 38 -1.50 -26.54 15.70
CA LYS A 38 -0.25 -25.83 16.04
C LYS A 38 -0.48 -24.48 16.73
N TYR A 39 -1.66 -23.91 16.64
CA TYR A 39 -1.97 -22.59 17.19
C TYR A 39 -3.44 -22.47 17.57
N ALA A 40 -3.77 -21.44 18.35
CA ALA A 40 -5.13 -21.03 18.66
C ALA A 40 -5.30 -19.53 18.34
N GLN A 41 -6.51 -19.14 18.07
CA GLN A 41 -6.95 -17.74 18.01
C GLN A 41 -7.79 -17.44 19.24
N ALA A 42 -7.57 -16.29 19.84
CA ALA A 42 -8.29 -15.87 21.03
C ALA A 42 -8.67 -14.40 20.95
N GLU A 43 -9.75 -14.04 21.64
CA GLU A 43 -10.17 -12.66 21.83
C GLU A 43 -9.65 -12.13 23.16
N LEU A 44 -9.24 -10.85 23.17
CA LEU A 44 -8.82 -10.16 24.37
C LEU A 44 -10.02 -9.90 25.29
N VAL A 45 -10.01 -10.48 26.50
CA VAL A 45 -11.05 -10.24 27.49
C VAL A 45 -10.64 -9.11 28.45
N GLN A 46 -9.38 -9.13 28.89
CA GLN A 46 -8.89 -8.15 29.87
C GLN A 46 -7.36 -8.05 29.83
N VAL A 47 -6.86 -6.83 29.93
CA VAL A 47 -5.44 -6.57 30.20
C VAL A 47 -5.23 -6.60 31.71
N LEU A 48 -4.44 -7.55 32.20
CA LEU A 48 -4.14 -7.73 33.64
C LEU A 48 -2.95 -6.90 34.08
N GLN A 49 -1.94 -6.79 33.21
CA GLN A 49 -0.77 -5.94 33.39
C GLN A 49 -0.50 -5.25 32.04
N PRO A 50 -0.78 -3.94 31.96
CA PRO A 50 -0.57 -3.20 30.72
C PRO A 50 0.92 -2.97 30.45
N SER A 51 1.27 -2.89 29.16
CA SER A 51 2.56 -2.38 28.72
C SER A 51 2.63 -0.87 28.93
N PRO A 52 3.81 -0.28 29.21
CA PRO A 52 3.99 1.17 29.20
C PRO A 52 3.73 1.78 27.81
N GLU A 53 3.80 0.97 26.77
CA GLU A 53 3.54 1.39 25.40
C GLU A 53 2.04 1.37 25.00
N ARG A 54 1.17 0.96 25.92
CA ARG A 54 -0.28 1.02 25.67
C ARG A 54 -0.80 2.43 25.80
N VAL A 55 -1.53 2.88 24.79
CA VAL A 55 -2.19 4.20 24.76
C VAL A 55 -3.68 4.05 24.47
N THR A 56 -4.44 5.09 24.74
CA THR A 56 -5.87 5.16 24.38
C THR A 56 -6.00 5.46 22.89
N PRO A 57 -6.73 4.64 22.11
CA PRO A 57 -7.02 4.91 20.70
C PRO A 57 -7.74 6.25 20.52
N ARG A 58 -7.42 6.99 19.45
CA ARG A 58 -8.09 8.26 19.12
C ARG A 58 -9.46 8.06 18.47
N CYS A 59 -9.62 6.98 17.70
CA CYS A 59 -10.80 6.71 16.90
C CYS A 59 -11.85 5.94 17.71
N GLN A 60 -13.11 6.41 17.75
CA GLN A 60 -14.21 5.71 18.38
C GLN A 60 -14.55 4.38 17.69
N HIS A 61 -14.27 4.25 16.39
CA HIS A 61 -14.50 3.03 15.61
C HIS A 61 -13.35 2.02 15.72
N PHE A 62 -12.28 2.32 16.50
CA PHE A 62 -11.14 1.40 16.65
C PHE A 62 -11.59 0.06 17.23
N ALA A 63 -10.97 -1.02 16.78
CA ALA A 63 -11.31 -2.41 17.07
C ALA A 63 -12.61 -2.94 16.44
N VAL A 64 -13.41 -2.10 15.78
CA VAL A 64 -14.64 -2.50 15.09
C VAL A 64 -14.51 -2.28 13.59
N CYS A 65 -14.07 -1.10 13.15
CA CYS A 65 -13.97 -0.69 11.74
C CYS A 65 -13.02 -1.58 10.90
N GLY A 66 -11.96 -2.15 11.49
CA GLY A 66 -10.98 -2.97 10.75
C GLY A 66 -9.94 -2.19 9.96
N GLY A 67 -10.06 -0.87 9.82
CA GLY A 67 -9.09 -0.04 9.09
C GLY A 67 -7.79 0.24 9.84
N CYS A 68 -7.80 0.15 11.17
CA CYS A 68 -6.64 0.36 12.03
C CYS A 68 -6.45 -0.80 12.99
N HIS A 69 -5.18 -1.14 13.29
CA HIS A 69 -4.84 -2.31 14.11
C HIS A 69 -3.99 -1.95 15.32
N PHE A 70 -3.32 -0.77 15.31
CA PHE A 70 -2.26 -0.42 16.26
C PHE A 70 -2.51 0.88 17.05
N GLN A 71 -3.70 1.52 16.93
CA GLN A 71 -3.97 2.76 17.67
C GLN A 71 -3.88 2.63 19.20
N HIS A 72 -3.89 1.41 19.73
CA HIS A 72 -3.70 1.12 21.16
C HIS A 72 -2.23 1.01 21.58
N MET A 73 -1.29 1.26 20.66
CA MET A 73 0.15 1.23 20.89
C MET A 73 0.77 2.60 20.62
N SER A 74 1.80 2.97 21.38
CA SER A 74 2.62 4.16 21.04
C SER A 74 3.23 4.00 19.66
N TYR A 75 3.48 5.12 18.98
CA TYR A 75 4.00 5.07 17.60
C TYR A 75 5.37 4.38 17.52
N GLY A 76 6.25 4.62 18.50
CA GLY A 76 7.52 3.91 18.59
C GLY A 76 7.37 2.40 18.72
N ALA A 77 6.39 1.93 19.52
CA ALA A 77 6.10 0.50 19.65
C ALA A 77 5.51 -0.11 18.37
N GLN A 78 4.73 0.66 17.58
CA GLN A 78 4.25 0.23 16.26
C GLN A 78 5.43 -0.02 15.30
N LEU A 79 6.38 0.91 15.22
CA LEU A 79 7.58 0.79 14.38
C LEU A 79 8.43 -0.43 14.79
N ALA A 80 8.68 -0.61 16.08
CA ALA A 80 9.42 -1.77 16.60
C ALA A 80 8.70 -3.10 16.28
N ALA A 81 7.36 -3.12 16.39
CA ALA A 81 6.57 -4.31 16.03
C ALA A 81 6.64 -4.62 14.54
N LYS A 82 6.58 -3.61 13.68
CA LYS A 82 6.72 -3.74 12.22
C LYS A 82 8.09 -4.28 11.84
N GLU A 83 9.17 -3.72 12.40
CA GLU A 83 10.53 -4.20 12.17
C GLU A 83 10.68 -5.69 12.57
N ALA A 84 10.20 -6.06 13.75
CA ALA A 84 10.24 -7.43 14.24
C ALA A 84 9.48 -8.40 13.31
N VAL A 85 8.34 -7.98 12.75
CA VAL A 85 7.57 -8.77 11.77
C VAL A 85 8.37 -8.97 10.48
N VAL A 86 9.01 -7.91 9.96
CA VAL A 86 9.85 -8.01 8.75
C VAL A 86 10.96 -9.04 8.97
N ARG A 87 11.72 -8.92 10.06
CA ARG A 87 12.80 -9.86 10.40
C ARG A 87 12.31 -11.31 10.54
N ASP A 88 11.18 -11.53 11.23
CA ASP A 88 10.58 -12.86 11.43
C ASP A 88 10.14 -13.49 10.10
N GLN A 89 9.43 -12.74 9.24
CA GLN A 89 8.94 -13.26 7.97
C GLN A 89 10.10 -13.61 7.02
N LEU A 90 11.10 -12.76 6.91
CA LEU A 90 12.29 -13.02 6.10
C LEU A 90 13.06 -14.25 6.59
N ALA A 91 13.25 -14.38 7.90
CA ALA A 91 13.97 -15.54 8.45
C ALA A 91 13.19 -16.85 8.29
N ARG A 92 11.88 -16.81 8.57
CA ARG A 92 11.04 -18.00 8.64
C ARG A 92 10.52 -18.45 7.28
N LEU A 93 10.04 -17.53 6.43
CA LEU A 93 9.49 -17.83 5.11
C LEU A 93 10.56 -17.73 4.02
N GLY A 94 11.41 -16.71 4.07
CA GLY A 94 12.46 -16.47 3.09
C GLY A 94 13.70 -17.35 3.28
N GLY A 95 13.99 -17.75 4.52
CA GLY A 95 15.25 -18.39 4.88
C GLY A 95 16.40 -17.39 5.13
N PHE A 96 16.14 -16.09 5.05
CA PHE A 96 17.11 -15.00 5.23
C PHE A 96 17.32 -14.66 6.70
N LYS A 97 17.96 -15.57 7.44
CA LYS A 97 18.18 -15.45 8.91
C LYS A 97 19.07 -14.27 9.31
N GLN A 98 19.91 -13.80 8.42
CA GLN A 98 20.89 -12.72 8.63
C GLN A 98 20.65 -11.54 7.68
N ALA A 99 19.41 -11.36 7.20
CA ALA A 99 19.06 -10.22 6.36
C ALA A 99 19.41 -8.91 7.06
N ASN A 100 20.06 -8.02 6.34
CA ASN A 100 20.32 -6.65 6.80
C ASN A 100 19.01 -5.84 6.70
N VAL A 101 18.18 -5.92 7.73
CA VAL A 101 16.97 -5.10 7.85
C VAL A 101 17.34 -3.88 8.67
N VAL A 102 17.33 -2.70 8.06
CA VAL A 102 17.59 -1.44 8.77
C VAL A 102 16.35 -0.97 9.54
N PRO A 103 16.46 -0.03 10.48
CA PRO A 103 15.31 0.48 11.23
C PRO A 103 14.19 0.99 10.33
N VAL A 104 12.94 0.81 10.74
CA VAL A 104 11.76 1.31 10.00
C VAL A 104 11.83 2.82 9.90
N LEU A 105 11.71 3.37 8.67
CA LEU A 105 11.49 4.79 8.48
C LEU A 105 10.08 5.18 8.94
N PRO A 106 9.97 6.08 9.93
CA PRO A 106 8.66 6.54 10.38
C PRO A 106 8.01 7.43 9.32
N ASN A 107 6.70 7.36 9.20
CA ASN A 107 5.95 8.35 8.45
C ASN A 107 6.03 9.70 9.19
N PRO A 108 6.36 10.80 8.52
CA PRO A 108 6.36 12.14 9.13
C PRO A 108 4.98 12.53 9.69
N GLU A 109 3.93 12.00 9.08
CA GLU A 109 2.52 12.29 9.42
C GLU A 109 1.83 11.01 9.88
N PRO A 110 1.91 10.61 11.17
CA PRO A 110 1.28 9.37 11.63
C PRO A 110 -0.25 9.45 11.80
N TRP A 111 -0.85 10.61 11.52
CA TRP A 111 -2.28 10.91 11.53
C TRP A 111 -2.62 11.82 10.36
N ALA A 112 -3.89 11.83 9.94
CA ALA A 112 -4.39 12.66 8.84
C ALA A 112 -3.61 12.51 7.52
N TYR A 113 -2.97 11.37 7.29
CA TYR A 113 -2.13 11.12 6.13
C TYR A 113 -2.90 10.55 4.93
N ARG A 114 -4.06 9.91 5.19
CA ARG A 114 -4.82 9.19 4.17
C ARG A 114 -5.56 10.17 3.27
N VAL A 115 -5.27 10.10 1.98
CA VAL A 115 -5.83 10.98 0.93
C VAL A 115 -6.97 10.33 0.14
N GLU A 116 -7.29 9.08 0.42
CA GLU A 116 -8.39 8.34 -0.20
C GLU A 116 -9.19 7.53 0.82
N MET A 117 -10.51 7.54 0.70
CA MET A 117 -11.43 6.69 1.45
C MET A 117 -12.32 5.90 0.50
N VAL A 118 -12.17 4.58 0.46
CA VAL A 118 -13.05 3.68 -0.32
C VAL A 118 -14.15 3.15 0.59
N LEU A 119 -15.36 3.60 0.36
CA LEU A 119 -16.52 3.38 1.20
C LEU A 119 -17.54 2.47 0.51
N SER A 120 -18.35 1.79 1.32
CA SER A 120 -19.48 0.99 0.86
C SER A 120 -20.78 1.52 1.47
N PRO A 121 -21.94 1.35 0.79
CA PRO A 121 -23.22 1.78 1.34
C PRO A 121 -23.62 0.93 2.56
N VAL A 122 -24.15 1.60 3.59
CA VAL A 122 -24.72 0.96 4.79
C VAL A 122 -26.25 0.93 4.73
N GLY A 123 -26.85 1.74 3.87
CA GLY A 123 -28.29 2.00 3.76
C GLY A 123 -28.66 3.38 4.32
N ASN A 124 -29.83 3.89 3.95
CA ASN A 124 -30.34 5.23 4.29
C ASN A 124 -29.34 6.34 3.93
N GLY A 125 -28.72 6.26 2.77
CA GLY A 125 -27.76 7.24 2.28
C GLY A 125 -26.40 7.27 3.00
N ARG A 126 -26.21 6.46 4.04
CA ARG A 126 -24.96 6.41 4.80
C ARG A 126 -23.90 5.51 4.19
N LEU A 127 -22.64 5.86 4.42
CA LEU A 127 -21.46 5.19 3.91
C LEU A 127 -20.59 4.67 5.06
N GLY A 128 -19.74 3.69 4.79
CA GLY A 128 -18.90 3.13 5.82
C GLY A 128 -17.86 2.14 5.33
N PHE A 129 -17.21 1.49 6.29
CA PHE A 129 -16.20 0.47 6.04
C PHE A 129 -16.67 -0.91 6.46
N TRP A 130 -16.17 -1.94 5.78
CA TRP A 130 -16.39 -3.32 6.18
C TRP A 130 -15.78 -3.62 7.55
N SER A 131 -16.59 -4.11 8.47
CA SER A 131 -16.15 -4.56 9.79
C SER A 131 -15.87 -6.07 9.78
N PRO A 132 -14.63 -6.50 9.97
CA PRO A 132 -14.31 -7.93 10.09
C PRO A 132 -14.87 -8.56 11.37
N VAL A 133 -15.17 -7.74 12.38
CA VAL A 133 -15.75 -8.17 13.67
C VAL A 133 -17.25 -8.40 13.55
N GLN A 134 -17.98 -7.42 13.01
CA GLN A 134 -19.44 -7.49 12.84
C GLN A 134 -19.84 -8.25 11.58
N LYS A 135 -18.92 -8.40 10.61
CA LYS A 135 -19.15 -9.03 9.28
C LYS A 135 -20.21 -8.29 8.45
N GLU A 136 -20.22 -6.99 8.58
CA GLU A 136 -21.09 -6.08 7.84
C GLU A 136 -20.39 -4.73 7.63
N VAL A 137 -20.95 -3.88 6.78
CA VAL A 137 -20.47 -2.49 6.63
C VAL A 137 -21.01 -1.66 7.79
N ILE A 138 -20.15 -0.97 8.50
CA ILE A 138 -20.50 -0.06 9.59
C ILE A 138 -20.38 1.38 9.15
N ALA A 139 -21.34 2.22 9.50
CA ALA A 139 -21.27 3.64 9.23
C ALA A 139 -20.08 4.28 9.95
N ILE A 140 -19.39 5.20 9.27
CA ILE A 140 -18.21 5.90 9.80
C ILE A 140 -18.56 7.38 9.90
N GLU A 141 -18.32 7.96 11.05
CA GLU A 141 -18.54 9.38 11.35
C GLU A 141 -17.23 10.16 11.50
N GLU A 142 -16.14 9.44 11.80
CA GLU A 142 -14.80 10.01 11.93
C GLU A 142 -13.73 9.04 11.42
N CYS A 143 -12.60 9.58 10.98
CA CYS A 143 -11.41 8.79 10.65
C CYS A 143 -10.13 9.60 10.92
N PRO A 144 -9.51 9.49 12.12
CA PRO A 144 -8.35 10.30 12.49
C PRO A 144 -7.10 10.10 11.62
N ILE A 145 -7.05 9.06 10.78
CA ILE A 145 -5.97 8.84 9.83
C ILE A 145 -6.27 9.41 8.44
N ALA A 146 -7.53 9.77 8.14
CA ALA A 146 -7.90 10.44 6.89
C ALA A 146 -7.66 11.95 7.03
N ARG A 147 -7.40 12.62 5.91
CA ARG A 147 -7.37 14.08 5.85
C ARG A 147 -8.71 14.66 6.29
N PRO A 148 -8.72 15.80 7.01
CA PRO A 148 -9.96 16.41 7.51
C PRO A 148 -10.99 16.70 6.40
N GLU A 149 -10.54 17.07 5.20
CA GLU A 149 -11.36 17.34 4.03
C GLU A 149 -12.22 16.13 3.63
N LEU A 150 -11.62 14.92 3.68
CA LEU A 150 -12.35 13.67 3.41
C LEU A 150 -13.36 13.34 4.48
N VAL A 151 -13.07 13.66 5.73
CA VAL A 151 -14.00 13.45 6.85
C VAL A 151 -15.16 14.44 6.76
N GLY A 152 -14.90 15.70 6.40
CA GLY A 152 -15.93 16.70 6.12
C GLY A 152 -16.82 16.24 4.98
N LEU A 153 -16.23 15.86 3.85
CA LEU A 153 -16.97 15.37 2.69
C LEU A 153 -17.84 14.14 3.03
N LEU A 154 -17.33 13.21 3.83
CA LEU A 154 -18.10 12.04 4.28
C LEU A 154 -19.34 12.43 5.09
N GLN A 155 -19.27 13.51 5.87
CA GLN A 155 -20.38 14.00 6.70
C GLN A 155 -21.44 14.73 5.86
N ASP A 156 -21.02 15.35 4.76
CA ASP A 156 -21.89 16.15 3.87
C ASP A 156 -22.50 15.31 2.75
N VAL A 157 -21.94 14.15 2.43
CA VAL A 157 -22.45 13.26 1.35
C VAL A 157 -23.58 12.38 1.87
N GLU A 158 -24.79 12.65 1.39
CA GLU A 158 -25.93 11.72 1.45
C GLU A 158 -26.16 11.13 0.05
N LEU A 159 -25.88 9.85 -0.12
CA LEU A 159 -25.95 9.18 -1.41
C LEU A 159 -26.89 7.98 -1.36
N ASP A 160 -28.14 8.19 -1.72
CA ASP A 160 -29.12 7.10 -1.90
C ASP A 160 -29.20 6.73 -3.38
N LEU A 161 -28.17 6.04 -3.85
CA LEU A 161 -28.02 5.64 -5.24
C LEU A 161 -28.29 4.14 -5.39
N PRO A 162 -29.37 3.74 -6.11
CA PRO A 162 -29.62 2.33 -6.40
C PRO A 162 -28.45 1.70 -7.16
N GLY A 163 -28.01 0.53 -6.69
CA GLY A 163 -26.88 -0.17 -7.30
C GLY A 163 -25.50 0.37 -6.95
N LEU A 164 -25.38 1.31 -6.03
CA LEU A 164 -24.08 1.77 -5.52
C LEU A 164 -23.33 0.59 -4.88
N ARG A 165 -22.13 0.31 -5.37
CA ARG A 165 -21.21 -0.70 -4.81
C ARG A 165 -20.14 -0.09 -3.92
N LYS A 166 -19.53 1.00 -4.42
CA LYS A 166 -18.45 1.71 -3.73
C LYS A 166 -18.48 3.18 -4.08
N LEU A 167 -18.01 3.97 -3.16
CA LEU A 167 -17.67 5.36 -3.35
C LEU A 167 -16.22 5.55 -2.91
N SER A 168 -15.33 5.96 -3.82
CA SER A 168 -14.00 6.44 -3.47
C SER A 168 -14.04 7.95 -3.37
N LEU A 169 -13.70 8.47 -2.20
CA LEU A 169 -13.51 9.90 -1.97
C LEU A 169 -12.02 10.18 -1.94
N ARG A 170 -11.56 11.11 -2.76
CA ARG A 170 -10.16 11.54 -2.84
C ARG A 170 -10.02 13.02 -2.60
N VAL A 171 -8.92 13.41 -2.00
CA VAL A 171 -8.48 14.81 -1.91
C VAL A 171 -7.09 14.92 -2.54
N GLY A 172 -6.97 15.83 -3.49
CA GLY A 172 -5.67 16.17 -4.10
C GLY A 172 -4.84 17.09 -3.19
N ASP A 173 -3.55 17.23 -3.50
CA ASP A 173 -2.68 18.20 -2.83
C ASP A 173 -2.93 19.64 -3.32
N ASP A 174 -3.76 19.81 -4.34
CA ASP A 174 -4.40 21.06 -4.80
C ASP A 174 -5.72 21.37 -4.07
N GLU A 175 -6.06 20.58 -3.03
CA GLU A 175 -7.30 20.61 -2.26
C GLU A 175 -8.57 20.26 -3.07
N ALA A 176 -8.43 19.86 -4.34
CA ALA A 176 -9.55 19.42 -5.16
C ALA A 176 -10.13 18.10 -4.64
N LEU A 177 -11.46 18.04 -4.58
CA LEU A 177 -12.19 16.84 -4.15
C LEU A 177 -12.67 16.05 -5.36
N LEU A 178 -12.56 14.73 -5.28
CA LEU A 178 -13.03 13.80 -6.29
C LEU A 178 -13.84 12.68 -5.63
N ALA A 179 -15.06 12.45 -6.14
CA ALA A 179 -15.87 11.28 -5.83
C ALA A 179 -15.90 10.34 -7.04
N ALA A 180 -15.39 9.13 -6.89
CA ALA A 180 -15.48 8.08 -7.90
C ALA A 180 -16.50 7.02 -7.47
N ILE A 181 -17.54 6.84 -8.30
CA ILE A 181 -18.73 6.03 -8.01
C ILE A 181 -18.64 4.72 -8.80
N GLU A 182 -18.67 3.58 -8.12
CA GLU A 182 -18.78 2.25 -8.73
C GLU A 182 -20.22 1.74 -8.54
N VAL A 183 -20.96 1.50 -9.64
CA VAL A 183 -22.36 1.07 -9.63
C VAL A 183 -22.59 -0.24 -10.38
N ASP A 184 -23.75 -0.87 -10.12
CA ASP A 184 -24.23 -2.06 -10.84
C ASP A 184 -24.86 -1.66 -12.19
N GLY A 185 -24.13 -1.16 -13.13
CA GLY A 185 -24.68 -0.77 -14.43
C GLY A 185 -23.76 0.16 -15.19
N VAL A 186 -24.23 0.57 -16.36
CA VAL A 186 -23.47 1.48 -17.25
C VAL A 186 -24.17 2.83 -17.45
N GLU A 187 -25.38 2.98 -16.92
CA GLU A 187 -26.11 4.25 -17.01
C GLU A 187 -25.61 5.22 -15.92
N PRO A 188 -25.17 6.43 -16.30
CA PRO A 188 -24.74 7.42 -15.34
C PRO A 188 -25.92 7.87 -14.46
N PRO A 189 -25.72 7.95 -13.13
CA PRO A 189 -26.75 8.46 -12.24
C PRO A 189 -26.97 9.98 -12.41
N GLU A 190 -28.17 10.46 -12.11
CA GLU A 190 -28.40 11.88 -11.89
C GLU A 190 -27.89 12.27 -10.51
N LEU A 191 -26.99 13.23 -10.44
CA LEU A 191 -26.35 13.70 -9.20
C LEU A 191 -26.43 15.23 -9.14
N GLU A 192 -26.70 15.73 -7.95
CA GLU A 192 -26.61 17.16 -7.62
C GLU A 192 -25.53 17.34 -6.54
N ALA A 193 -24.70 18.36 -6.67
CA ALA A 193 -23.72 18.74 -5.67
C ALA A 193 -23.80 20.26 -5.43
N ASP A 194 -23.94 20.65 -4.17
CA ASP A 194 -24.04 22.05 -3.76
C ASP A 194 -22.66 22.70 -3.47
N PHE A 195 -21.58 21.94 -3.69
CA PHE A 195 -20.20 22.40 -3.48
C PHE A 195 -19.28 21.91 -4.61
N PRO A 196 -18.10 22.54 -4.80
CA PRO A 196 -17.18 22.16 -5.86
C PRO A 196 -16.58 20.78 -5.60
N ILE A 197 -16.99 19.80 -6.40
CA ILE A 197 -16.47 18.45 -6.39
C ILE A 197 -16.47 17.90 -7.81
N SER A 198 -15.39 17.20 -8.17
CA SER A 198 -15.37 16.40 -9.38
C SER A 198 -16.02 15.04 -9.13
N VAL A 199 -16.77 14.54 -10.11
CA VAL A 199 -17.44 13.24 -9.99
C VAL A 199 -17.12 12.40 -11.21
N ALA A 200 -16.65 11.18 -10.95
CA ALA A 200 -16.38 10.17 -11.96
C ALA A 200 -17.22 8.91 -11.70
N ILE A 201 -17.56 8.20 -12.76
CA ILE A 201 -18.12 6.85 -12.68
C ILE A 201 -17.04 5.83 -13.05
N VAL A 202 -16.94 4.75 -12.28
CA VAL A 202 -16.10 3.61 -12.59
C VAL A 202 -17.00 2.49 -13.11
N LEU A 203 -16.80 2.11 -14.35
CA LEU A 203 -17.60 1.09 -15.03
C LEU A 203 -17.21 -0.33 -14.60
N PRO A 204 -18.04 -1.35 -14.90
CA PRO A 204 -17.72 -2.75 -14.54
C PRO A 204 -16.43 -3.29 -15.12
N ASP A 205 -15.96 -2.77 -16.26
CA ASP A 205 -14.67 -3.08 -16.89
C ASP A 205 -13.49 -2.34 -16.27
N LYS A 206 -13.76 -1.52 -15.23
CA LYS A 206 -12.80 -0.68 -14.49
C LYS A 206 -12.32 0.55 -15.24
N THR A 207 -12.84 0.86 -16.41
CA THR A 207 -12.62 2.16 -17.02
C THR A 207 -13.38 3.26 -16.25
N ALA A 208 -12.82 4.46 -16.20
CA ALA A 208 -13.43 5.60 -15.54
C ALA A 208 -13.88 6.64 -16.58
N ALA A 209 -14.99 7.32 -16.28
CA ALA A 209 -15.50 8.43 -17.10
C ALA A 209 -15.91 9.59 -16.20
N SER A 210 -15.65 10.83 -16.66
CA SER A 210 -16.10 12.04 -15.96
C SER A 210 -17.60 12.21 -16.09
N LEU A 211 -18.27 12.50 -14.97
CA LEU A 211 -19.64 13.02 -14.95
C LEU A 211 -19.64 14.51 -14.75
N VAL A 212 -18.77 15.05 -13.87
CA VAL A 212 -18.64 16.47 -13.57
C VAL A 212 -17.16 16.76 -13.27
N GLY A 213 -16.64 17.85 -13.81
CA GLY A 213 -15.28 18.33 -13.55
C GLY A 213 -14.19 17.41 -14.08
N ASP A 214 -13.02 17.50 -13.48
CA ASP A 214 -11.88 16.64 -13.81
C ASP A 214 -12.06 15.25 -13.20
N PHE A 215 -11.59 14.20 -13.91
CA PHE A 215 -11.73 12.83 -13.42
C PHE A 215 -10.40 12.26 -12.87
N TYR A 216 -9.56 13.13 -12.35
CA TYR A 216 -8.30 12.75 -11.71
C TYR A 216 -8.07 13.57 -10.43
N SER A 217 -7.24 13.04 -9.55
CA SER A 217 -6.70 13.76 -8.40
C SER A 217 -5.24 14.10 -8.66
N VAL A 218 -4.75 15.20 -8.09
CA VAL A 218 -3.34 15.57 -8.13
C VAL A 218 -2.69 15.18 -6.81
N GLN A 219 -1.59 14.43 -6.89
CA GLN A 219 -0.78 14.07 -5.74
C GLN A 219 0.62 14.65 -5.90
N ARG A 220 1.09 15.41 -4.89
CA ARG A 220 2.43 16.01 -4.90
C ARG A 220 3.41 15.14 -4.14
N ILE A 221 4.47 14.71 -4.84
CA ILE A 221 5.54 13.86 -4.28
C ILE A 221 6.88 14.53 -4.59
N ASN A 222 7.68 14.83 -3.56
CA ASN A 222 8.96 15.54 -3.68
C ASN A 222 8.88 16.81 -4.56
N GLY A 223 7.77 17.54 -4.46
CA GLY A 223 7.54 18.80 -5.18
C GLY A 223 7.06 18.67 -6.62
N ARG A 224 6.91 17.45 -7.16
CA ARG A 224 6.34 17.17 -8.49
C ARG A 224 4.88 16.73 -8.34
N ASP A 225 4.01 17.29 -9.17
CA ASP A 225 2.60 16.95 -9.23
C ASP A 225 2.38 15.73 -10.15
N PHE A 226 1.57 14.79 -9.68
CA PHE A 226 1.17 13.60 -10.42
C PHE A 226 -0.35 13.56 -10.51
N ARG A 227 -0.86 13.51 -11.71
CA ARG A 227 -2.25 13.22 -12.01
C ARG A 227 -2.50 11.73 -11.79
N ILE A 228 -3.61 11.37 -11.09
CA ILE A 228 -3.96 9.98 -10.79
C ILE A 228 -5.47 9.80 -11.01
N SER A 229 -5.82 9.04 -12.04
CA SER A 229 -7.21 8.70 -12.40
C SER A 229 -7.86 7.75 -11.39
N PRO A 230 -9.21 7.68 -11.32
CA PRO A 230 -9.93 6.83 -10.36
C PRO A 230 -9.62 5.34 -10.46
N GLY A 231 -9.31 4.83 -11.67
CA GLY A 231 -8.94 3.45 -11.92
C GLY A 231 -7.47 3.11 -11.56
N VAL A 232 -6.72 4.11 -11.10
CA VAL A 232 -5.30 4.00 -10.78
C VAL A 232 -5.12 4.08 -9.27
N ASP A 233 -4.28 3.21 -8.74
CA ASP A 233 -3.98 3.18 -7.31
C ASP A 233 -3.17 4.39 -6.89
N MET A 234 -3.59 5.01 -5.82
CA MET A 234 -3.02 6.22 -5.24
C MET A 234 -2.19 5.86 -4.01
N ALA A 235 -1.03 6.47 -3.82
CA ALA A 235 -0.28 6.27 -2.59
C ALA A 235 -1.11 6.77 -1.40
N GLY A 236 -1.40 5.87 -0.45
CA GLY A 236 -2.24 6.17 0.71
C GLY A 236 -1.68 7.25 1.63
N SER A 237 -0.38 7.54 1.53
CA SER A 237 0.34 8.61 2.21
C SER A 237 1.36 9.23 1.25
N PRO A 238 1.18 10.47 0.80
CA PRO A 238 2.17 11.18 -0.01
C PRO A 238 3.54 11.24 0.66
N ALA A 239 3.60 11.66 1.93
CA ALA A 239 4.84 11.71 2.69
C ALA A 239 5.53 10.33 2.85
N GLY A 240 4.75 9.25 2.94
CA GLY A 240 5.27 7.88 2.90
C GLY A 240 5.85 7.51 1.54
N MET A 241 5.21 7.94 0.45
CA MET A 241 5.71 7.70 -0.91
C MET A 241 7.01 8.45 -1.19
N GLU A 242 7.18 9.65 -0.66
CA GLU A 242 8.46 10.38 -0.73
C GLU A 242 9.62 9.57 -0.12
N LEU A 243 9.39 8.88 1.01
CA LEU A 243 10.39 7.99 1.62
C LEU A 243 10.70 6.77 0.73
N VAL A 244 9.69 6.24 0.02
CA VAL A 244 9.89 5.15 -0.96
C VAL A 244 10.76 5.66 -2.12
N VAL A 245 10.43 6.79 -2.73
CA VAL A 245 11.21 7.42 -3.81
C VAL A 245 12.67 7.62 -3.38
N GLN A 246 12.90 8.26 -2.23
CA GLN A 246 14.25 8.52 -1.71
C GLN A 246 15.03 7.22 -1.49
N THR A 247 14.36 6.17 -0.99
CA THR A 247 15.01 4.87 -0.75
C THR A 247 15.34 4.15 -2.05
N VAL A 248 14.41 4.16 -3.03
CA VAL A 248 14.64 3.59 -4.36
C VAL A 248 15.82 4.27 -5.04
N LEU A 249 15.87 5.61 -5.05
CA LEU A 249 16.98 6.37 -5.64
C LEU A 249 18.32 6.09 -4.93
N ARG A 250 18.32 5.96 -3.59
CA ARG A 250 19.51 5.59 -2.82
C ARG A 250 20.02 4.21 -3.23
N TYR A 251 19.16 3.23 -3.44
CA TYR A 251 19.53 1.87 -3.84
C TYR A 251 19.87 1.76 -5.32
N ALA A 252 19.25 2.59 -6.16
CA ALA A 252 19.54 2.63 -7.58
C ALA A 252 20.95 3.14 -7.87
N MET A 253 21.52 4.05 -7.03
CA MET A 253 22.87 4.59 -7.16
C MET A 253 23.16 5.08 -8.59
N LEU A 254 22.22 5.85 -9.16
CA LEU A 254 22.29 6.34 -10.53
C LEU A 254 23.33 7.46 -10.67
N THR A 255 24.06 7.44 -11.78
CA THR A 255 25.10 8.42 -12.13
C THR A 255 24.74 9.28 -13.34
N GLY A 256 23.62 8.94 -14.01
CA GLY A 256 23.15 9.58 -15.25
C GLY A 256 23.46 8.78 -16.51
N GLU A 257 24.15 7.64 -16.40
CA GLU A 257 24.58 6.84 -17.54
C GLU A 257 23.82 5.49 -17.64
N GLU A 258 23.07 5.12 -16.58
CA GLU A 258 22.41 3.81 -16.51
C GLU A 258 21.12 3.75 -17.33
N ASN A 259 20.87 2.57 -17.93
CA ASN A 259 19.56 2.17 -18.46
C ASN A 259 18.76 1.50 -17.34
N VAL A 260 17.60 2.08 -17.04
CA VAL A 260 16.72 1.63 -15.98
C VAL A 260 15.46 1.00 -16.58
N VAL A 261 15.01 -0.12 -16.03
CA VAL A 261 13.69 -0.68 -16.30
C VAL A 261 12.84 -0.62 -15.05
N GLU A 262 11.69 0.02 -15.14
CA GLU A 262 10.69 0.00 -14.08
C GLU A 262 9.52 -0.89 -14.47
N LEU A 263 9.17 -1.82 -13.61
CA LEU A 263 8.09 -2.77 -13.76
C LEU A 263 6.94 -2.39 -12.81
N TYR A 264 5.71 -2.44 -13.32
CA TYR A 264 4.51 -2.01 -12.58
C TYR A 264 4.58 -0.51 -12.24
N SER A 265 4.82 0.31 -13.26
CA SER A 265 5.15 1.75 -13.11
C SER A 265 3.99 2.60 -12.61
N GLY A 266 2.73 2.09 -12.68
CA GLY A 266 1.55 2.84 -12.29
C GLY A 266 1.43 4.17 -13.03
N ALA A 267 1.11 5.26 -12.31
CA ALA A 267 1.03 6.61 -12.86
C ALA A 267 2.40 7.30 -13.09
N GLY A 268 3.52 6.55 -12.96
CA GLY A 268 4.86 7.06 -13.26
C GLY A 268 5.57 7.77 -12.12
N THR A 269 5.11 7.61 -10.88
CA THR A 269 5.70 8.33 -9.73
C THR A 269 7.19 8.01 -9.53
N LEU A 270 7.58 6.73 -9.53
CA LEU A 270 9.00 6.37 -9.44
C LEU A 270 9.72 6.64 -10.75
N THR A 271 9.08 6.40 -11.90
CA THR A 271 9.63 6.63 -13.24
C THR A 271 10.18 8.03 -13.39
N ALA A 272 9.42 9.06 -12.96
CA ALA A 272 9.84 10.46 -13.04
C ALA A 272 11.20 10.70 -12.39
N PHE A 273 11.34 10.27 -11.14
CA PHE A 273 12.57 10.51 -10.36
C PHE A 273 13.73 9.61 -10.79
N LEU A 274 13.45 8.44 -11.37
CA LEU A 274 14.47 7.60 -12.00
C LEU A 274 14.98 8.24 -13.28
N ALA A 275 14.09 8.78 -14.13
CA ALA A 275 14.44 9.41 -15.39
C ALA A 275 15.28 10.67 -15.23
N GLU A 276 15.05 11.46 -14.15
CA GLU A 276 15.88 12.63 -13.83
C GLU A 276 17.35 12.29 -13.56
N LYS A 277 17.68 11.02 -13.28
CA LYS A 277 19.00 10.57 -12.82
C LYS A 277 19.61 9.43 -13.63
N SER A 278 19.01 9.05 -14.74
CA SER A 278 19.46 7.96 -15.61
C SER A 278 19.57 8.42 -17.07
N ALA A 279 20.25 7.64 -17.89
CA ALA A 279 20.32 7.89 -19.32
C ALA A 279 18.97 7.64 -20.00
N GLU A 280 18.31 6.54 -19.63
CA GLU A 280 17.03 6.12 -20.20
C GLU A 280 16.23 5.31 -19.15
N VAL A 281 14.91 5.47 -19.15
CA VAL A 281 13.99 4.63 -18.39
C VAL A 281 13.00 3.95 -19.31
N VAL A 282 12.89 2.64 -19.19
CA VAL A 282 11.79 1.89 -19.77
C VAL A 282 10.77 1.61 -18.68
N ALA A 283 9.55 2.12 -18.84
CA ALA A 283 8.44 1.94 -17.92
C ALA A 283 7.44 0.92 -18.48
N VAL A 284 7.09 -0.09 -17.67
CA VAL A 284 6.15 -1.15 -18.06
C VAL A 284 4.94 -1.12 -17.15
N GLU A 285 3.76 -0.89 -17.71
CA GLU A 285 2.48 -0.86 -17.01
C GLU A 285 1.39 -1.52 -17.85
N ARG A 286 0.46 -2.24 -17.22
CA ARG A 286 -0.63 -2.93 -17.89
C ARG A 286 -1.98 -2.23 -17.83
N ASN A 287 -2.18 -1.37 -16.82
CA ASN A 287 -3.45 -0.66 -16.63
C ASN A 287 -3.52 0.53 -17.61
N PRO A 288 -4.47 0.55 -18.57
CA PRO A 288 -4.56 1.61 -19.57
C PRO A 288 -4.73 3.01 -18.97
N ASP A 289 -5.49 3.14 -17.86
CA ASP A 289 -5.68 4.43 -17.18
C ASP A 289 -4.36 4.91 -16.54
N ALA A 290 -3.58 3.99 -15.96
CA ALA A 290 -2.27 4.30 -15.41
C ALA A 290 -1.26 4.67 -16.51
N VAL A 291 -1.30 3.98 -17.67
CA VAL A 291 -0.50 4.32 -18.85
C VAL A 291 -0.84 5.72 -19.34
N ALA A 292 -2.12 6.08 -19.42
CA ALA A 292 -2.56 7.41 -19.82
C ALA A 292 -2.12 8.50 -18.82
N ASP A 293 -2.21 8.22 -17.51
CA ASP A 293 -1.72 9.13 -16.48
C ASP A 293 -0.19 9.28 -16.55
N LEU A 294 0.55 8.17 -16.71
CA LEU A 294 2.00 8.16 -16.84
C LEU A 294 2.46 9.01 -18.03
N ALA A 295 1.83 8.86 -19.20
CA ALA A 295 2.15 9.62 -20.40
C ALA A 295 1.98 11.15 -20.18
N VAL A 296 0.98 11.57 -19.39
CA VAL A 296 0.77 13.00 -19.05
C VAL A 296 1.77 13.45 -17.98
N ASN A 297 2.00 12.62 -16.96
CA ASN A 297 2.87 12.96 -15.83
C ASN A 297 4.34 13.10 -16.23
N LEU A 298 4.74 12.49 -17.35
CA LEU A 298 6.13 12.46 -17.83
C LEU A 298 6.33 13.15 -19.18
N ASP A 299 5.39 13.99 -19.63
CA ASP A 299 5.44 14.67 -20.92
C ASP A 299 6.63 15.66 -21.05
N ASP A 300 7.23 16.03 -19.94
CA ASP A 300 8.41 16.88 -19.82
C ASP A 300 9.75 16.08 -19.85
N LEU A 301 9.72 14.75 -19.92
CA LEU A 301 10.88 13.88 -19.86
C LEU A 301 11.09 13.13 -21.18
N ASP A 302 12.14 13.50 -21.92
CA ASP A 302 12.43 12.95 -23.26
C ASP A 302 13.10 11.54 -23.23
N ASN A 303 13.51 11.08 -22.04
CA ASN A 303 14.27 9.83 -21.87
C ASN A 303 13.44 8.69 -21.26
N VAL A 304 12.12 8.72 -21.41
CA VAL A 304 11.21 7.66 -20.93
C VAL A 304 10.55 6.97 -22.10
N ASN A 305 10.69 5.63 -22.16
CA ASN A 305 9.99 4.76 -23.09
C ASN A 305 8.89 3.98 -22.35
N LEU A 306 7.65 4.19 -22.71
CA LEU A 306 6.50 3.56 -22.10
C LEU A 306 6.03 2.34 -22.89
N PHE A 307 5.84 1.22 -22.19
CA PHE A 307 5.27 -0.01 -22.76
C PHE A 307 4.02 -0.43 -21.98
N GLU A 308 2.89 -0.43 -22.68
CA GLU A 308 1.64 -0.99 -22.16
C GLU A 308 1.65 -2.51 -22.33
N GLY A 309 1.56 -3.25 -21.22
CA GLY A 309 1.49 -4.70 -21.26
C GLY A 309 1.85 -5.38 -19.92
N GLU A 310 1.64 -6.69 -19.93
CA GLU A 310 2.08 -7.52 -18.80
C GLU A 310 3.62 -7.61 -18.78
N VAL A 311 4.20 -7.49 -17.59
CA VAL A 311 5.66 -7.56 -17.37
C VAL A 311 6.26 -8.81 -17.99
N GLU A 312 5.56 -9.94 -17.90
CA GLU A 312 5.97 -11.24 -18.42
C GLU A 312 6.08 -11.32 -19.93
N ASP A 313 5.33 -10.49 -20.63
CA ASP A 313 5.29 -10.45 -22.08
C ASP A 313 6.23 -9.38 -22.65
N VAL A 314 6.38 -8.27 -21.94
CA VAL A 314 7.20 -7.11 -22.37
C VAL A 314 8.68 -7.34 -22.08
N LEU A 315 9.03 -7.74 -20.83
CA LEU A 315 10.42 -7.84 -20.39
C LEU A 315 11.31 -8.76 -21.27
N PRO A 316 10.83 -9.90 -21.81
CA PRO A 316 11.61 -10.72 -22.74
C PRO A 316 11.96 -10.06 -24.07
N LEU A 317 11.30 -8.95 -24.41
CA LEU A 317 11.53 -8.20 -25.67
C LEU A 317 12.52 -7.04 -25.49
N MET A 318 12.92 -6.77 -24.22
CA MET A 318 13.84 -5.70 -23.89
C MET A 318 15.29 -6.02 -24.29
N PRO A 319 16.15 -5.00 -24.51
CA PRO A 319 17.58 -5.21 -24.75
C PRO A 319 18.24 -5.95 -23.58
N GLU A 320 19.31 -6.70 -23.88
CA GLU A 320 19.99 -7.56 -22.89
C GLU A 320 20.77 -6.77 -21.81
N GLU A 321 21.01 -5.48 -21.99
CA GLU A 321 21.81 -4.65 -21.07
C GLU A 321 20.91 -3.74 -20.24
N VAL A 322 20.50 -4.21 -19.07
CA VAL A 322 19.78 -3.45 -18.05
C VAL A 322 20.65 -3.40 -16.80
N GLU A 323 21.12 -2.20 -16.42
CA GLU A 323 21.95 -2.04 -15.24
C GLU A 323 21.12 -2.06 -13.96
N VAL A 324 19.98 -1.36 -13.96
CA VAL A 324 19.11 -1.22 -12.80
C VAL A 324 17.67 -1.59 -13.17
N MET A 325 17.06 -2.41 -12.36
CA MET A 325 15.65 -2.73 -12.50
C MET A 325 14.92 -2.44 -11.19
N VAL A 326 13.78 -1.78 -11.28
CA VAL A 326 12.88 -1.49 -10.15
C VAL A 326 11.55 -2.21 -10.38
N ALA A 327 10.98 -2.82 -9.36
CA ALA A 327 9.65 -3.41 -9.42
C ALA A 327 8.81 -3.01 -8.22
N HIS A 328 7.59 -2.52 -8.47
CA HIS A 328 6.63 -2.15 -7.43
C HIS A 328 5.27 -2.83 -7.68
N PRO A 329 5.20 -4.18 -7.63
CA PRO A 329 3.94 -4.88 -7.83
C PRO A 329 3.03 -4.70 -6.61
N TRP A 330 1.73 -4.68 -6.85
CA TRP A 330 0.73 -4.69 -5.79
C TRP A 330 0.78 -6.00 -4.97
N GLY A 331 0.12 -6.02 -3.83
CA GLY A 331 0.17 -7.00 -2.73
C GLY A 331 0.35 -8.49 -3.06
N ASN A 332 0.10 -8.92 -4.30
CA ASN A 332 0.35 -10.30 -4.75
C ASN A 332 1.84 -10.60 -5.02
N GLY A 333 2.67 -9.55 -5.10
CA GLY A 333 4.09 -9.66 -5.41
C GLY A 333 4.37 -10.09 -6.86
N LEU A 334 5.57 -10.62 -7.09
CA LEU A 334 5.99 -11.08 -8.40
C LEU A 334 5.41 -12.45 -8.74
N SER A 335 4.92 -12.61 -9.95
CA SER A 335 4.58 -13.92 -10.48
C SER A 335 5.85 -14.76 -10.73
N LYS A 336 5.70 -16.08 -10.83
CA LYS A 336 6.85 -16.95 -11.17
C LYS A 336 7.44 -16.61 -12.55
N LYS A 337 6.59 -16.19 -13.50
CA LYS A 337 7.02 -15.77 -14.83
C LYS A 337 7.80 -14.46 -14.77
N ALA A 338 7.29 -13.47 -13.98
CA ALA A 338 8.00 -12.21 -13.77
C ALA A 338 9.37 -12.42 -13.12
N VAL A 339 9.49 -13.25 -12.09
CA VAL A 339 10.80 -13.61 -11.51
C VAL A 339 11.72 -14.26 -12.54
N THR A 340 11.18 -15.12 -13.39
CA THR A 340 11.98 -15.75 -14.47
C THR A 340 12.46 -14.70 -15.47
N ALA A 341 11.59 -13.78 -15.90
CA ALA A 341 11.93 -12.71 -16.82
C ALA A 341 13.01 -11.76 -16.24
N VAL A 342 12.85 -11.33 -14.98
CA VAL A 342 13.88 -10.57 -14.23
C VAL A 342 15.23 -11.32 -14.23
N SER A 343 15.18 -12.63 -13.95
CA SER A 343 16.40 -13.46 -13.92
C SER A 343 17.08 -13.60 -15.28
N GLN A 344 16.31 -13.54 -16.37
CA GLN A 344 16.82 -13.58 -17.75
C GLN A 344 17.40 -12.24 -18.19
N ALA A 345 16.75 -11.13 -17.82
CA ALA A 345 17.23 -9.77 -18.08
C ALA A 345 18.54 -9.45 -17.32
N LYS A 346 18.79 -10.15 -16.20
CA LYS A 346 20.04 -10.11 -15.43
C LYS A 346 20.49 -8.71 -15.01
N PRO A 347 19.61 -7.82 -14.50
CA PRO A 347 20.07 -6.53 -13.99
C PRO A 347 21.17 -6.69 -12.94
N ALA A 348 22.15 -5.79 -12.96
CA ALA A 348 23.21 -5.79 -11.94
C ALA A 348 22.61 -5.50 -10.56
N ARG A 349 21.64 -4.58 -10.50
CA ARG A 349 20.86 -4.21 -9.31
C ARG A 349 19.38 -4.38 -9.57
N PHE A 350 18.70 -5.09 -8.67
CA PHE A 350 17.26 -5.21 -8.68
C PHE A 350 16.69 -4.63 -7.37
N ILE A 351 15.83 -3.63 -7.49
CA ILE A 351 15.18 -2.97 -6.36
C ILE A 351 13.72 -3.42 -6.34
N TYR A 352 13.33 -4.04 -5.24
CA TYR A 352 11.97 -4.57 -5.12
C TYR A 352 11.23 -3.87 -3.98
N VAL A 353 10.20 -3.09 -4.35
CA VAL A 353 9.26 -2.44 -3.45
C VAL A 353 8.08 -3.40 -3.22
N SER A 354 7.75 -3.68 -1.96
CA SER A 354 6.69 -4.63 -1.64
C SER A 354 5.88 -4.20 -0.41
N SER A 355 4.57 -4.20 -0.55
CA SER A 355 3.60 -3.93 0.52
C SER A 355 3.26 -5.15 1.37
N ASP A 356 3.75 -6.36 1.01
CA ASP A 356 3.56 -7.59 1.77
C ASP A 356 4.86 -8.35 1.98
N VAL A 357 5.32 -8.41 3.23
CA VAL A 357 6.59 -9.04 3.60
C VAL A 357 6.59 -10.54 3.38
N ALA A 358 5.43 -11.21 3.42
CA ALA A 358 5.35 -12.65 3.18
C ALA A 358 5.55 -12.95 1.68
N THR A 359 5.00 -12.11 0.80
CA THR A 359 5.26 -12.19 -0.64
C THR A 359 6.70 -11.84 -0.97
N LEU A 360 7.28 -10.78 -0.37
CA LEU A 360 8.71 -10.47 -0.51
C LEU A 360 9.60 -11.66 -0.11
N ALA A 361 9.32 -12.29 1.02
CA ALA A 361 10.08 -13.44 1.49
C ALA A 361 9.97 -14.64 0.53
N ARG A 362 8.79 -14.88 -0.05
CA ARG A 362 8.55 -15.91 -1.06
C ARG A 362 9.32 -15.63 -2.35
N ASP A 363 9.20 -14.42 -2.86
CA ASP A 363 9.80 -14.00 -4.13
C ASP A 363 11.32 -13.91 -4.00
N GLY A 364 11.81 -13.40 -2.86
CA GLY A 364 13.22 -13.35 -2.54
C GLY A 364 13.90 -14.72 -2.56
N ARG A 365 13.22 -15.80 -2.13
CA ARG A 365 13.75 -17.16 -2.31
C ARG A 365 13.96 -17.54 -3.77
N SER A 366 13.11 -17.05 -4.63
CA SER A 366 13.23 -17.30 -6.08
C SER A 366 14.34 -16.46 -6.69
N LEU A 367 14.46 -15.19 -6.30
CA LEU A 367 15.57 -14.32 -6.68
C LEU A 367 16.92 -14.88 -6.21
N ALA A 368 17.03 -15.36 -4.97
CA ALA A 368 18.24 -15.99 -4.47
C ALA A 368 18.64 -17.24 -5.25
N LYS A 369 17.68 -18.06 -5.67
CA LYS A 369 17.94 -19.22 -6.57
C LYS A 369 18.37 -18.80 -7.97
N ALA A 370 17.99 -17.62 -8.41
CA ALA A 370 18.39 -17.03 -9.67
C ALA A 370 19.75 -16.31 -9.62
N GLY A 371 20.45 -16.36 -8.46
CA GLY A 371 21.79 -15.80 -8.29
C GLY A 371 21.83 -14.37 -7.78
N TYR A 372 20.75 -13.87 -7.15
CA TYR A 372 20.74 -12.58 -6.49
C TYR A 372 21.00 -12.70 -4.99
N ASN A 373 21.79 -11.80 -4.45
CA ASN A 373 22.02 -11.63 -3.02
C ASN A 373 21.15 -10.50 -2.49
N LEU A 374 20.43 -10.75 -1.39
CA LEU A 374 19.73 -9.70 -0.64
C LEU A 374 20.78 -8.88 0.13
N VAL A 375 20.94 -7.62 -0.24
CA VAL A 375 21.95 -6.71 0.36
C VAL A 375 21.36 -5.99 1.58
N GLU A 376 20.25 -5.31 1.40
CA GLU A 376 19.61 -4.51 2.44
C GLU A 376 18.10 -4.45 2.22
N ILE A 377 17.35 -4.31 3.31
CA ILE A 377 15.93 -4.02 3.30
C ILE A 377 15.67 -2.80 4.17
N GLN A 378 15.00 -1.80 3.58
CA GLN A 378 14.47 -0.65 4.27
C GLN A 378 12.96 -0.79 4.41
N PRO A 379 12.47 -1.07 5.62
CA PRO A 379 11.04 -0.97 5.90
C PRO A 379 10.62 0.49 6.07
N ILE A 380 9.43 0.83 5.59
CA ILE A 380 8.84 2.17 5.61
C ILE A 380 7.43 2.08 6.17
N ASP A 381 7.09 2.92 7.14
CA ASP A 381 5.73 2.99 7.67
C ASP A 381 4.84 3.85 6.77
N MET A 382 4.41 3.28 5.64
CA MET A 382 3.51 3.93 4.70
C MET A 382 2.11 4.16 5.28
N GLN A 383 1.66 3.30 6.21
CA GLN A 383 0.33 3.31 6.79
C GLN A 383 0.39 3.22 8.32
N PRO A 384 0.70 4.31 9.03
CA PRO A 384 0.64 4.38 10.48
C PRO A 384 -0.70 3.89 11.04
N GLN A 385 -0.69 3.43 12.29
CA GLN A 385 -1.87 2.90 13.00
C GLN A 385 -2.37 1.54 12.46
N THR A 386 -1.76 1.00 11.40
CA THR A 386 -2.08 -0.30 10.82
C THR A 386 -0.91 -1.29 10.95
N PHE A 387 -1.13 -2.56 10.68
CA PHE A 387 -0.05 -3.55 10.59
C PHE A 387 0.67 -3.55 9.23
N HIS A 388 0.13 -2.84 8.24
CA HIS A 388 0.73 -2.76 6.92
C HIS A 388 2.10 -2.08 6.98
N ILE A 389 3.00 -2.55 6.14
CA ILE A 389 4.35 -2.02 6.04
C ILE A 389 4.82 -2.13 4.60
N GLU A 390 5.42 -1.06 4.12
CA GLU A 390 6.12 -1.06 2.84
C GLU A 390 7.57 -1.45 3.06
N THR A 391 8.17 -2.16 2.11
CA THR A 391 9.57 -2.54 2.16
C THR A 391 10.23 -2.26 0.83
N VAL A 392 11.37 -1.59 0.83
CA VAL A 392 12.25 -1.48 -0.33
C VAL A 392 13.45 -2.38 -0.08
N SER A 393 13.71 -3.32 -0.97
CA SER A 393 14.82 -4.27 -0.85
C SER A 393 15.78 -4.14 -2.04
N LEU A 394 17.07 -4.11 -1.72
CA LEU A 394 18.16 -4.11 -2.70
C LEU A 394 18.68 -5.53 -2.90
N TRP A 395 18.71 -5.95 -4.14
CA TRP A 395 19.25 -7.21 -4.59
C TRP A 395 20.36 -6.98 -5.60
N GLU A 396 21.51 -7.60 -5.39
CA GLU A 396 22.63 -7.54 -6.30
C GLU A 396 22.95 -8.93 -6.85
N ARG A 397 23.36 -8.97 -8.08
CA ARG A 397 23.74 -10.21 -8.71
C ARG A 397 25.07 -10.72 -8.17
N ALA A 398 25.14 -12.01 -7.84
CA ALA A 398 26.34 -12.66 -7.32
C ALA A 398 27.48 -12.75 -8.37
#